data_1dd59f60701e1fc5750ccc2fbbe42f1f
#
_entry.id   1dd59f60701e1fc5750ccc2fbbe42f1f
#
_cell.length_a   1.000
_cell.length_b   1.000
_cell.length_c   1.000
_cell.angle_alpha   90.00
_cell.angle_beta   90.00
_cell.angle_gamma   90.00
#
_symmetry.space_group_name_H-M   'P 1'
#
loop_
_entity.id
_entity.type
_entity.pdbx_description
1 polymer ?
#
loop_
_entity_poly.entity_id
_entity_poly.type
_entity_poly.pdbx_seq_one_letter_code
_entity_poly.pdbx_strand_id
1 'polypeptide(L)'
;MAVDVTDATFEQEVIQRSMTTPVLVDFWAPWCGPCKQLTPILERTTDATNGQVVLAKINIDENPQIAGALGVQSIPTVVAFKGGQPIDAFIGAKPEHEVQRVVQALMPNPTEQRVLDLLALGTEEALRDAVALMPGNEDAVCALAEHLVRSGLAEEALALLARLPETDRVRRIAAAARLSLNPVDDFDEQLASLLPRVKTDEAARQ
;
A
#
# COMPACT_ATOMS: atom_id res chain seq x y z
N MET A 1 20.76 9.78 6.88
CA MET A 1 21.53 9.05 7.93
C MET A 1 21.51 7.57 7.59
N ALA A 2 22.70 6.96 7.44
CA ALA A 2 22.81 5.53 7.12
C ALA A 2 22.77 4.68 8.40
N VAL A 3 22.16 3.49 8.32
CA VAL A 3 22.05 2.52 9.42
C VAL A 3 22.74 1.24 9.01
N ASP A 4 23.63 0.73 9.86
CA ASP A 4 24.22 -0.59 9.65
C ASP A 4 23.21 -1.66 10.10
N VAL A 5 22.92 -2.60 9.21
CA VAL A 5 21.89 -3.64 9.38
C VAL A 5 22.55 -5.02 9.35
N THR A 6 22.07 -5.89 10.23
CA THR A 6 22.52 -7.28 10.37
C THR A 6 21.41 -8.26 10.00
N ASP A 7 21.77 -9.55 9.85
CA ASP A 7 20.79 -10.63 9.66
C ASP A 7 19.69 -10.61 10.74
N ALA A 8 20.03 -10.23 11.99
CA ALA A 8 19.07 -10.17 13.10
C ALA A 8 18.18 -8.94 13.11
N THR A 9 18.63 -7.81 12.55
CA THR A 9 17.91 -6.52 12.56
C THR A 9 17.21 -6.21 11.24
N PHE A 10 17.41 -7.00 10.20
CA PHE A 10 16.87 -6.77 8.86
C PHE A 10 15.35 -6.65 8.86
N GLU A 11 14.67 -7.54 9.55
CA GLU A 11 13.21 -7.53 9.64
C GLU A 11 12.70 -6.19 10.17
N GLN A 12 13.31 -5.69 11.24
CA GLN A 12 12.88 -4.44 11.88
C GLN A 12 13.32 -3.21 11.07
N GLU A 13 14.61 -3.16 10.69
CA GLU A 13 15.24 -1.96 10.12
C GLU A 13 14.96 -1.79 8.62
N VAL A 14 14.57 -2.87 7.93
CA VAL A 14 14.26 -2.81 6.50
C VAL A 14 12.79 -3.12 6.25
N ILE A 15 12.30 -4.30 6.60
CA ILE A 15 10.94 -4.71 6.23
C ILE A 15 9.91 -3.84 6.95
N GLN A 16 9.92 -3.81 8.29
CA GLN A 16 8.93 -3.05 9.06
C GLN A 16 9.09 -1.54 8.84
N ARG A 17 10.32 -1.02 8.79
CA ARG A 17 10.57 0.39 8.52
C ARG A 17 10.05 0.82 7.16
N SER A 18 10.24 -0.03 6.12
CA SER A 18 9.79 0.29 4.77
C SER A 18 8.27 0.35 4.58
N MET A 19 7.49 -0.10 5.57
CA MET A 19 6.03 0.09 5.59
C MET A 19 5.64 1.57 5.63
N THR A 20 6.47 2.43 6.24
CA THR A 20 6.19 3.87 6.40
C THR A 20 7.21 4.76 5.69
N THR A 21 8.46 4.34 5.66
CA THR A 21 9.57 5.13 5.09
C THR A 21 10.40 4.24 4.17
N PRO A 22 10.49 4.52 2.87
CA PRO A 22 11.29 3.71 1.94
C PRO A 22 12.72 3.51 2.42
N VAL A 23 13.25 2.30 2.25
CA VAL A 23 14.60 1.93 2.65
C VAL A 23 15.39 1.50 1.43
N LEU A 24 16.56 2.12 1.22
CA LEU A 24 17.53 1.71 0.22
C LEU A 24 18.60 0.86 0.90
N VAL A 25 18.74 -0.39 0.48
CA VAL A 25 19.67 -1.34 1.10
C VAL A 25 20.91 -1.49 0.22
N ASP A 26 22.09 -1.14 0.75
CA ASP A 26 23.41 -1.28 0.11
C ASP A 26 24.11 -2.55 0.60
N PHE A 27 24.23 -3.55 -0.27
CA PHE A 27 25.02 -4.74 -0.01
C PHE A 27 26.48 -4.51 -0.42
N TRP A 28 27.36 -4.50 0.55
CA TRP A 28 28.77 -4.14 0.38
C TRP A 28 29.72 -5.07 1.15
N ALA A 29 31.03 -4.91 0.91
CA ALA A 29 32.09 -5.54 1.72
C ALA A 29 33.34 -4.64 1.78
N PRO A 30 34.21 -4.79 2.81
CA PRO A 30 35.43 -3.97 2.98
C PRO A 30 36.42 -4.06 1.82
N TRP A 31 36.48 -5.19 1.16
CA TRP A 31 37.37 -5.45 0.02
C TRP A 31 36.81 -4.98 -1.33
N CYS A 32 35.54 -4.56 -1.38
CA CYS A 32 34.85 -4.14 -2.60
C CYS A 32 35.25 -2.71 -3.01
N GLY A 33 36.14 -2.59 -4.01
CA GLY A 33 36.54 -1.27 -4.53
C GLY A 33 35.41 -0.42 -5.08
N PRO A 34 34.53 -0.95 -5.96
CA PRO A 34 33.37 -0.21 -6.46
C PRO A 34 32.37 0.23 -5.38
N CYS A 35 32.21 -0.55 -4.30
CA CYS A 35 31.37 -0.17 -3.16
C CYS A 35 31.86 1.11 -2.49
N LYS A 36 33.19 1.24 -2.32
CA LYS A 36 33.81 2.45 -1.73
C LYS A 36 33.54 3.73 -2.54
N GLN A 37 33.23 3.59 -3.83
CA GLN A 37 32.85 4.72 -4.68
C GLN A 37 31.33 4.99 -4.60
N LEU A 38 30.50 3.95 -4.51
CA LEU A 38 29.06 4.05 -4.52
C LEU A 38 28.50 4.52 -3.16
N THR A 39 28.97 3.94 -2.06
CA THR A 39 28.43 4.23 -0.70
C THR A 39 28.38 5.72 -0.37
N PRO A 40 29.44 6.55 -0.62
CA PRO A 40 29.34 7.99 -0.37
C PRO A 40 28.29 8.71 -1.23
N ILE A 41 28.01 8.20 -2.44
CA ILE A 41 26.96 8.73 -3.31
C ILE A 41 25.58 8.41 -2.72
N LEU A 42 25.37 7.16 -2.28
CA LEU A 42 24.13 6.74 -1.62
C LEU A 42 23.88 7.56 -0.36
N GLU A 43 24.88 7.71 0.50
CA GLU A 43 24.80 8.49 1.73
C GLU A 43 24.37 9.95 1.45
N ARG A 44 25.08 10.65 0.56
CA ARG A 44 24.74 12.03 0.21
C ARG A 44 23.34 12.16 -0.38
N THR A 45 22.97 11.22 -1.28
CA THR A 45 21.69 11.30 -1.98
C THR A 45 20.52 11.00 -1.03
N THR A 46 20.67 10.04 -0.12
CA THR A 46 19.62 9.75 0.88
C THR A 46 19.57 10.82 1.97
N ASP A 47 20.69 11.38 2.42
CA ASP A 47 20.71 12.48 3.39
C ASP A 47 19.98 13.73 2.85
N ALA A 48 20.10 14.01 1.54
CA ALA A 48 19.40 15.11 0.89
C ALA A 48 17.86 14.98 0.92
N THR A 49 17.32 13.78 1.20
CA THR A 49 15.87 13.55 1.34
C THR A 49 15.31 13.97 2.70
N ASN A 50 16.15 14.42 3.63
CA ASN A 50 15.75 14.79 5.00
C ASN A 50 14.97 13.68 5.73
N GLY A 51 15.38 12.41 5.53
CA GLY A 51 14.80 11.25 6.21
C GLY A 51 13.59 10.64 5.49
N GLN A 52 13.19 11.13 4.32
CA GLN A 52 12.12 10.53 3.53
C GLN A 52 12.54 9.20 2.86
N VAL A 53 13.84 8.97 2.73
CA VAL A 53 14.42 7.69 2.33
C VAL A 53 15.56 7.36 3.29
N VAL A 54 15.59 6.16 3.83
CA VAL A 54 16.63 5.68 4.75
C VAL A 54 17.61 4.80 3.97
N LEU A 55 18.91 4.96 4.24
CA LEU A 55 19.95 4.06 3.72
C LEU A 55 20.28 3.00 4.79
N ALA A 56 20.12 1.74 4.46
CA ALA A 56 20.56 0.59 5.23
C ALA A 56 21.81 -0.01 4.55
N LYS A 57 22.87 -0.28 5.32
CA LYS A 57 24.09 -0.89 4.81
C LYS A 57 24.27 -2.28 5.40
N ILE A 58 24.50 -3.27 4.55
CA ILE A 58 24.68 -4.67 4.95
C ILE A 58 26.05 -5.17 4.46
N ASN A 59 26.93 -5.48 5.39
CA ASN A 59 28.19 -6.16 5.09
C ASN A 59 27.90 -7.64 4.82
N ILE A 60 28.08 -8.10 3.58
CA ILE A 60 27.78 -9.49 3.18
C ILE A 60 28.68 -10.53 3.82
N ASP A 61 29.90 -10.14 4.24
CA ASP A 61 30.83 -11.06 4.91
C ASP A 61 30.34 -11.43 6.32
N GLU A 62 29.63 -10.49 6.98
CA GLU A 62 29.10 -10.65 8.34
C GLU A 62 27.63 -11.10 8.34
N ASN A 63 26.91 -10.88 7.23
CA ASN A 63 25.46 -11.11 7.10
C ASN A 63 25.13 -11.94 5.85
N PRO A 64 25.62 -13.18 5.76
CA PRO A 64 25.43 -14.01 4.57
C PRO A 64 24.02 -14.53 4.37
N GLN A 65 23.19 -14.56 5.43
CA GLN A 65 21.83 -15.12 5.34
C GLN A 65 20.93 -14.22 4.52
N ILE A 66 20.91 -12.91 4.80
CA ILE A 66 20.11 -11.93 4.05
C ILE A 66 20.62 -11.79 2.62
N ALA A 67 21.94 -11.72 2.42
CA ALA A 67 22.52 -11.66 1.09
C ALA A 67 22.11 -12.88 0.24
N GLY A 68 22.12 -14.09 0.85
CA GLY A 68 21.66 -15.32 0.21
C GLY A 68 20.16 -15.34 -0.05
N ALA A 69 19.34 -14.93 0.92
CA ALA A 69 17.88 -14.92 0.81
C ALA A 69 17.38 -13.97 -0.31
N LEU A 70 18.05 -12.84 -0.50
CA LEU A 70 17.76 -11.88 -1.57
C LEU A 70 18.48 -12.18 -2.88
N GLY A 71 19.25 -13.26 -2.96
CA GLY A 71 19.93 -13.70 -4.18
C GLY A 71 21.04 -12.76 -4.63
N VAL A 72 21.72 -12.09 -3.70
CA VAL A 72 22.85 -11.18 -4.01
C VAL A 72 24.04 -11.99 -4.51
N GLN A 73 24.30 -11.94 -5.81
CA GLN A 73 25.40 -12.70 -6.46
C GLN A 73 26.67 -11.87 -6.67
N SER A 74 26.55 -10.55 -6.60
CA SER A 74 27.67 -9.63 -6.81
C SER A 74 27.47 -8.33 -6.05
N ILE A 75 28.54 -7.63 -5.71
CA ILE A 75 28.52 -6.35 -5.00
C ILE A 75 29.28 -5.26 -5.77
N PRO A 76 28.84 -3.97 -5.62
CA PRO A 76 27.66 -3.55 -4.88
C PRO A 76 26.36 -3.99 -5.52
N THR A 77 25.39 -4.39 -4.71
CA THR A 77 23.98 -4.55 -5.09
C THR A 77 23.16 -3.65 -4.19
N VAL A 78 22.28 -2.86 -4.79
CA VAL A 78 21.39 -1.97 -4.06
C VAL A 78 19.96 -2.37 -4.33
N VAL A 79 19.16 -2.56 -3.25
CA VAL A 79 17.75 -2.96 -3.32
C VAL A 79 16.90 -1.92 -2.62
N ALA A 80 15.85 -1.47 -3.29
CA ALA A 80 14.89 -0.52 -2.76
C ALA A 80 13.68 -1.24 -2.17
N PHE A 81 13.34 -0.94 -0.93
CA PHE A 81 12.17 -1.47 -0.22
C PHE A 81 11.14 -0.38 0.02
N LYS A 82 9.86 -0.69 -0.26
CA LYS A 82 8.70 0.14 0.07
C LYS A 82 7.50 -0.76 0.35
N GLY A 83 6.73 -0.45 1.41
CA GLY A 83 5.57 -1.27 1.80
C GLY A 83 5.94 -2.70 2.23
N GLY A 84 7.11 -2.90 2.84
CA GLY A 84 7.59 -4.21 3.29
C GLY A 84 8.13 -5.11 2.19
N GLN A 85 8.24 -4.63 0.94
CA GLN A 85 8.64 -5.44 -0.21
C GLN A 85 9.75 -4.79 -1.04
N PRO A 86 10.61 -5.57 -1.69
CA PRO A 86 11.55 -5.04 -2.66
C PRO A 86 10.78 -4.59 -3.92
N ILE A 87 11.01 -3.35 -4.35
CA ILE A 87 10.32 -2.75 -5.50
C ILE A 87 11.25 -2.45 -6.68
N ASP A 88 12.54 -2.29 -6.42
CA ASP A 88 13.55 -2.00 -7.44
C ASP A 88 14.93 -2.47 -6.97
N ALA A 89 15.84 -2.76 -7.89
CA ALA A 89 17.21 -3.13 -7.59
C ALA A 89 18.16 -2.78 -8.73
N PHE A 90 19.40 -2.49 -8.39
CA PHE A 90 20.47 -2.38 -9.36
C PHE A 90 21.78 -3.01 -8.87
N ILE A 91 22.62 -3.43 -9.80
CA ILE A 91 23.90 -4.06 -9.55
C ILE A 91 25.02 -3.19 -10.10
N GLY A 92 26.12 -3.11 -9.36
CA GLY A 92 27.31 -2.35 -9.74
C GLY A 92 27.26 -0.88 -9.33
N ALA A 93 28.41 -0.21 -9.38
CA ALA A 93 28.50 1.21 -9.10
C ALA A 93 27.76 2.01 -10.17
N LYS A 94 26.91 2.94 -9.72
CA LYS A 94 26.15 3.84 -10.58
C LYS A 94 26.60 5.29 -10.38
N PRO A 95 26.58 6.12 -11.44
CA PRO A 95 26.86 7.54 -11.31
C PRO A 95 25.76 8.23 -10.48
N GLU A 96 26.11 9.34 -9.84
CA GLU A 96 25.25 10.03 -8.88
C GLU A 96 23.84 10.37 -9.44
N HIS A 97 23.74 10.79 -10.71
CA HIS A 97 22.46 11.13 -11.32
C HIS A 97 21.53 9.92 -11.48
N GLU A 98 22.05 8.69 -11.61
CA GLU A 98 21.25 7.47 -11.64
C GLU A 98 20.76 7.11 -10.24
N VAL A 99 21.64 7.22 -9.23
CA VAL A 99 21.26 7.04 -7.82
C VAL A 99 20.19 8.04 -7.41
N GLN A 100 20.34 9.32 -7.79
CA GLN A 100 19.33 10.35 -7.54
C GLN A 100 17.97 10.01 -8.13
N ARG A 101 17.92 9.47 -9.36
CA ARG A 101 16.66 9.02 -9.96
C ARG A 101 15.99 7.90 -9.17
N VAL A 102 16.77 6.90 -8.72
CA VAL A 102 16.24 5.81 -7.90
C VAL A 102 15.70 6.34 -6.57
N VAL A 103 16.47 7.17 -5.86
CA VAL A 103 16.05 7.75 -4.58
C VAL A 103 14.82 8.65 -4.77
N GLN A 104 14.75 9.43 -5.84
CA GLN A 104 13.62 10.31 -6.12
C GLN A 104 12.33 9.54 -6.44
N ALA A 105 12.45 8.38 -7.11
CA ALA A 105 11.32 7.48 -7.35
C ALA A 105 10.79 6.82 -6.07
N LEU A 106 11.63 6.69 -5.04
CA LEU A 106 11.24 6.17 -3.73
C LEU A 106 10.52 7.21 -2.86
N MET A 107 10.82 8.49 -3.06
CA MET A 107 10.22 9.56 -2.26
C MET A 107 8.70 9.53 -2.40
N PRO A 108 7.96 9.81 -1.32
CA PRO A 108 6.52 10.02 -1.41
C PRO A 108 6.24 11.12 -2.44
N ASN A 109 5.39 10.82 -3.39
CA ASN A 109 4.87 11.85 -4.27
C ASN A 109 4.11 12.87 -3.39
N PRO A 110 4.37 14.19 -3.50
CA PRO A 110 3.64 15.20 -2.71
C PRO A 110 2.12 15.03 -2.81
N THR A 111 1.60 14.58 -3.95
CA THR A 111 0.19 14.28 -4.13
C THR A 111 -0.25 13.06 -3.34
N GLU A 112 0.56 11.97 -3.31
CA GLU A 112 0.27 10.79 -2.49
C GLU A 112 0.27 11.14 -0.99
N GLN A 113 1.26 11.92 -0.53
CA GLN A 113 1.29 12.37 0.85
C GLN A 113 0.06 13.21 1.20
N ARG A 114 -0.34 14.12 0.32
CA ARG A 114 -1.55 14.93 0.52
C ARG A 114 -2.81 14.07 0.59
N VAL A 115 -2.90 13.02 -0.24
CA VAL A 115 -4.02 12.05 -0.17
C VAL A 115 -4.03 11.32 1.16
N LEU A 116 -2.86 10.86 1.66
CA LEU A 116 -2.77 10.21 2.98
C LEU A 116 -3.21 11.14 4.11
N ASP A 117 -2.79 12.42 4.08
CA ASP A 117 -3.20 13.41 5.07
C ASP A 117 -4.72 13.63 5.05
N LEU A 118 -5.32 13.72 3.87
CA LEU A 118 -6.76 13.87 3.68
C LEU A 118 -7.54 12.63 4.16
N LEU A 119 -7.03 11.43 3.89
CA LEU A 119 -7.61 10.18 4.39
C LEU A 119 -7.58 10.11 5.93
N ALA A 120 -6.51 10.60 6.54
CA ALA A 120 -6.37 10.64 8.00
C ALA A 120 -7.40 11.59 8.66
N LEU A 121 -7.83 12.66 7.98
CA LEU A 121 -8.91 13.53 8.45
C LEU A 121 -10.28 12.83 8.47
N GLY A 122 -10.56 11.96 7.51
CA GLY A 122 -11.75 11.11 7.45
C GLY A 122 -13.09 11.84 7.30
N THR A 123 -13.07 13.16 7.08
CA THR A 123 -14.29 13.94 6.80
C THR A 123 -14.71 13.76 5.35
N GLU A 124 -16.01 13.91 5.05
CA GLU A 124 -16.50 13.79 3.68
C GLU A 124 -15.79 14.73 2.71
N GLU A 125 -15.58 15.99 3.09
CA GLU A 125 -14.89 16.98 2.28
C GLU A 125 -13.45 16.54 1.98
N ALA A 126 -12.70 16.11 3.00
CA ALA A 126 -11.34 15.64 2.83
C ALA A 126 -11.26 14.37 1.94
N LEU A 127 -12.21 13.43 2.10
CA LEU A 127 -12.28 12.23 1.28
C LEU A 127 -12.61 12.55 -0.19
N ARG A 128 -13.49 13.52 -0.44
CA ARG A 128 -13.76 14.01 -1.80
C ARG A 128 -12.54 14.67 -2.43
N ASP A 129 -11.81 15.47 -1.67
CA ASP A 129 -10.56 16.09 -2.10
C ASP A 129 -9.49 15.02 -2.43
N ALA A 130 -9.37 13.98 -1.59
CA ALA A 130 -8.45 12.87 -1.84
C ALA A 130 -8.76 12.16 -3.16
N VAL A 131 -10.03 11.87 -3.43
CA VAL A 131 -10.48 11.27 -4.69
C VAL A 131 -10.26 12.22 -5.87
N ALA A 132 -10.46 13.52 -5.70
CA ALA A 132 -10.21 14.51 -6.75
C ALA A 132 -8.73 14.60 -7.12
N LEU A 133 -7.82 14.50 -6.13
CA LEU A 133 -6.37 14.48 -6.34
C LEU A 133 -5.89 13.21 -7.03
N MET A 134 -6.43 12.05 -6.65
CA MET A 134 -6.05 10.74 -7.20
C MET A 134 -7.29 9.87 -7.45
N PRO A 135 -8.00 10.05 -8.58
CA PRO A 135 -9.26 9.34 -8.86
C PRO A 135 -9.17 7.82 -8.96
N GLY A 136 -7.95 7.31 -9.22
CA GLY A 136 -7.67 5.87 -9.30
C GLY A 136 -7.10 5.26 -8.01
N ASN A 137 -6.96 6.05 -6.93
CA ASN A 137 -6.46 5.54 -5.66
C ASN A 137 -7.55 4.74 -4.96
N GLU A 138 -7.34 3.43 -4.82
CA GLU A 138 -8.32 2.51 -4.23
C GLU A 138 -8.67 2.90 -2.79
N ASP A 139 -7.68 3.32 -1.99
CA ASP A 139 -7.90 3.69 -0.59
C ASP A 139 -8.78 4.93 -0.47
N ALA A 140 -8.55 5.95 -1.30
CA ALA A 140 -9.34 7.18 -1.31
C ALA A 140 -10.78 6.91 -1.76
N VAL A 141 -10.97 6.18 -2.85
CA VAL A 141 -12.30 5.86 -3.38
C VAL A 141 -13.07 4.96 -2.43
N CYS A 142 -12.43 3.93 -1.86
CA CYS A 142 -13.07 3.03 -0.90
C CYS A 142 -13.46 3.77 0.39
N ALA A 143 -12.59 4.63 0.93
CA ALA A 143 -12.88 5.41 2.14
C ALA A 143 -14.08 6.36 1.93
N LEU A 144 -14.14 7.05 0.78
CA LEU A 144 -15.29 7.90 0.43
C LEU A 144 -16.56 7.06 0.25
N ALA A 145 -16.47 5.93 -0.45
CA ALA A 145 -17.63 5.06 -0.66
C ALA A 145 -18.18 4.51 0.66
N GLU A 146 -17.31 4.07 1.58
CA GLU A 146 -17.71 3.64 2.93
C GLU A 146 -18.38 4.77 3.72
N HIS A 147 -17.88 6.00 3.60
CA HIS A 147 -18.49 7.18 4.22
C HIS A 147 -19.88 7.45 3.63
N LEU A 148 -20.02 7.45 2.31
CA LEU A 148 -21.29 7.68 1.61
C LEU A 148 -22.34 6.62 1.93
N VAL A 149 -21.97 5.35 2.02
CA VAL A 149 -22.88 4.27 2.45
C VAL A 149 -23.43 4.54 3.85
N ARG A 150 -22.56 4.94 4.79
CA ARG A 150 -22.99 5.29 6.17
C ARG A 150 -23.90 6.52 6.22
N SER A 151 -23.73 7.44 5.29
CA SER A 151 -24.54 8.67 5.17
C SER A 151 -25.83 8.46 4.36
N GLY A 152 -26.12 7.22 3.90
CA GLY A 152 -27.34 6.91 3.12
C GLY A 152 -27.23 7.25 1.63
N LEU A 153 -26.04 7.59 1.12
CA LEU A 153 -25.78 7.95 -0.27
C LEU A 153 -25.21 6.76 -1.06
N ALA A 154 -25.87 5.62 -0.97
CA ALA A 154 -25.38 4.36 -1.51
C ALA A 154 -25.28 4.33 -3.05
N GLU A 155 -26.16 5.04 -3.76
CA GLU A 155 -26.07 5.13 -5.23
C GLU A 155 -24.79 5.84 -5.69
N GLU A 156 -24.43 6.94 -5.02
CA GLU A 156 -23.19 7.66 -5.29
C GLU A 156 -21.96 6.79 -4.98
N ALA A 157 -21.99 6.04 -3.86
CA ALA A 157 -20.93 5.09 -3.52
C ALA A 157 -20.73 4.04 -4.61
N LEU A 158 -21.80 3.44 -5.13
CA LEU A 158 -21.73 2.46 -6.23
C LEU A 158 -21.16 3.06 -7.51
N ALA A 159 -21.57 4.29 -7.85
CA ALA A 159 -21.04 4.99 -9.04
C ALA A 159 -19.53 5.27 -8.94
N LEU A 160 -19.02 5.56 -7.73
CA LEU A 160 -17.60 5.74 -7.48
C LEU A 160 -16.82 4.40 -7.60
N LEU A 161 -17.34 3.35 -6.95
CA LEU A 161 -16.69 2.03 -6.95
C LEU A 161 -16.63 1.41 -8.35
N ALA A 162 -17.59 1.71 -9.22
CA ALA A 162 -17.61 1.22 -10.61
C ALA A 162 -16.41 1.68 -11.47
N ARG A 163 -15.62 2.65 -10.98
CA ARG A 163 -14.41 3.16 -11.65
C ARG A 163 -13.16 2.37 -11.30
N LEU A 164 -13.23 1.52 -10.29
CA LEU A 164 -12.11 0.72 -9.81
C LEU A 164 -12.16 -0.72 -10.34
N PRO A 165 -11.00 -1.40 -10.41
CA PRO A 165 -10.96 -2.84 -10.58
C PRO A 165 -11.74 -3.57 -9.46
N GLU A 166 -12.34 -4.71 -9.77
CA GLU A 166 -13.08 -5.51 -8.78
C GLU A 166 -12.11 -6.24 -7.82
N THR A 167 -11.68 -5.56 -6.77
CA THR A 167 -10.96 -6.16 -5.64
C THR A 167 -11.95 -6.70 -4.60
N ASP A 168 -11.46 -7.54 -3.66
CA ASP A 168 -12.29 -8.04 -2.56
C ASP A 168 -12.85 -6.92 -1.68
N ARG A 169 -12.09 -5.82 -1.53
CA ARG A 169 -12.53 -4.65 -0.78
C ARG A 169 -13.65 -3.93 -1.51
N VAL A 170 -13.48 -3.65 -2.79
CA VAL A 170 -14.49 -3.01 -3.65
C VAL A 170 -15.79 -3.82 -3.65
N ARG A 171 -15.71 -5.15 -3.81
CA ARG A 171 -16.90 -6.03 -3.77
C ARG A 171 -17.64 -5.97 -2.45
N ARG A 172 -16.93 -5.97 -1.31
CA ARG A 172 -17.56 -5.88 0.02
C ARG A 172 -18.30 -4.57 0.22
N ILE A 173 -17.69 -3.44 -0.15
CA ILE A 173 -18.32 -2.12 0.01
C ILE A 173 -19.52 -1.99 -0.94
N ALA A 174 -19.41 -2.45 -2.19
CA ALA A 174 -20.50 -2.45 -3.15
C ALA A 174 -21.68 -3.34 -2.70
N ALA A 175 -21.41 -4.48 -2.07
CA ALA A 175 -22.44 -5.32 -1.48
C ALA A 175 -23.16 -4.62 -0.33
N ALA A 176 -22.44 -3.95 0.57
CA ALA A 176 -23.01 -3.16 1.66
C ALA A 176 -23.89 -2.00 1.12
N ALA A 177 -23.41 -1.31 0.07
CA ALA A 177 -24.19 -0.25 -0.59
C ALA A 177 -25.50 -0.77 -1.20
N ARG A 178 -25.47 -1.93 -1.88
CA ARG A 178 -26.69 -2.54 -2.47
C ARG A 178 -27.69 -2.97 -1.39
N LEU A 179 -27.20 -3.51 -0.27
CA LEU A 179 -28.05 -3.89 0.86
C LEU A 179 -28.73 -2.69 1.50
N SER A 180 -28.06 -1.52 1.57
CA SER A 180 -28.68 -0.31 2.12
C SER A 180 -29.73 0.30 1.18
N LEU A 181 -29.66 0.03 -0.13
CA LEU A 181 -30.69 0.47 -1.10
C LEU A 181 -31.92 -0.44 -1.09
N ASN A 182 -31.74 -1.71 -0.73
CA ASN A 182 -32.81 -2.69 -0.62
C ASN A 182 -32.82 -3.27 0.81
N PRO A 183 -33.28 -2.53 1.79
CA PRO A 183 -33.41 -3.07 3.14
C PRO A 183 -34.35 -4.30 3.11
N VAL A 184 -33.94 -5.34 3.81
CA VAL A 184 -34.60 -6.66 3.85
C VAL A 184 -35.98 -6.59 4.58
N ASP A 185 -36.45 -5.41 4.95
CA ASP A 185 -37.72 -5.19 5.63
C ASP A 185 -38.94 -5.75 4.88
N ASP A 186 -38.82 -6.00 3.58
CA ASP A 186 -39.88 -6.59 2.75
C ASP A 186 -40.02 -8.11 2.88
N PHE A 187 -39.04 -8.83 3.48
CA PHE A 187 -39.09 -10.29 3.65
C PHE A 187 -40.13 -10.72 4.69
N ASP A 188 -40.24 -10.00 5.81
CA ASP A 188 -41.19 -10.34 6.84
C ASP A 188 -42.64 -10.06 6.39
N GLU A 189 -42.86 -9.01 5.60
CA GLU A 189 -44.14 -8.67 5.02
C GLU A 189 -44.54 -9.63 3.89
N GLN A 190 -43.55 -10.02 3.03
CA GLN A 190 -43.75 -11.06 2.02
C GLN A 190 -43.99 -12.43 2.67
N LEU A 191 -43.25 -12.79 3.72
CA LEU A 191 -43.46 -14.04 4.46
C LEU A 191 -44.83 -14.05 5.13
N ALA A 192 -45.25 -12.95 5.75
CA ALA A 192 -46.56 -12.79 6.34
C ALA A 192 -47.67 -12.91 5.29
N SER A 193 -47.48 -12.42 4.07
CA SER A 193 -48.43 -12.52 2.97
C SER A 193 -48.51 -13.94 2.35
N LEU A 194 -47.44 -14.74 2.45
CA LEU A 194 -47.39 -16.11 1.92
C LEU A 194 -47.93 -17.14 2.92
N LEU A 195 -47.81 -16.90 4.23
CA LEU A 195 -48.27 -17.81 5.29
C LEU A 195 -49.76 -18.20 5.20
N PRO A 196 -50.70 -17.28 4.86
CA PRO A 196 -52.13 -17.64 4.67
C PRO A 196 -52.36 -18.55 3.47
N ARG A 197 -51.55 -18.39 2.37
CA ARG A 197 -51.68 -19.19 1.12
C ARG A 197 -51.22 -20.64 1.35
N VAL A 198 -50.19 -20.88 2.12
CA VAL A 198 -49.68 -22.21 2.45
C VAL A 198 -50.74 -23.01 3.27
N LYS A 199 -51.47 -22.36 4.19
CA LYS A 199 -52.52 -23.00 4.98
C LYS A 199 -53.74 -23.39 4.16
N THR A 200 -54.09 -22.62 3.12
CA THR A 200 -55.21 -22.94 2.21
C THR A 200 -54.90 -24.07 1.23
N ASP A 201 -53.66 -24.19 0.78
CA ASP A 201 -53.22 -25.28 -0.12
C ASP A 201 -53.14 -26.64 0.63
N GLU A 202 -52.84 -26.65 1.93
CA GLU A 202 -52.81 -27.87 2.73
C GLU A 202 -54.23 -28.36 3.03
N ALA A 203 -55.19 -27.50 3.18
CA ALA A 203 -56.62 -27.84 3.34
C ALA A 203 -57.28 -28.33 2.04
N ALA A 204 -56.72 -28.02 0.88
CA ALA A 204 -57.24 -28.50 -0.42
C ALA A 204 -56.68 -29.91 -0.82
N ARG A 205 -55.74 -30.46 -0.04
CA ARG A 205 -55.15 -31.77 -0.26
C ARG A 205 -55.69 -32.89 0.63
N GLN A 206 -56.69 -32.63 1.47
CA GLN A 206 -57.46 -33.63 2.21
C GLN A 206 -58.86 -33.81 1.57
#